data_d67c2eba5023959e62d5d65f24e9ba8f
#
_entry.id   d67c2eba5023959e62d5d65f24e9ba8f
#
_cell.length_a   1.000
_cell.length_b   1.000
_cell.length_c   1.000
_cell.angle_alpha   90.00
_cell.angle_beta   90.00
_cell.angle_gamma   90.00
#
_symmetry.space_group_name_H-M   'P 1'
#
loop_
_entity.id
_entity.type
_entity.pdbx_description
1 polymer ?
#
loop_
_entity_poly.entity_id
_entity_poly.type
_entity_poly.pdbx_seq_one_letter_code
_entity_poly.pdbx_strand_id
1 'polypeptide(L)'
;MAGPAPWNTNGKTCLMAGSGKFGEPGPYKVARKDVDLGMIQANQNSGMFTIFYPNPLEASCLHPIVAWGNGTGVNGADTYAFFNTNAASWGMVVIAAHESNTGTGAHHKKGIDYLIAQNDDPMSMFYKKLAVTRVGTSGHSQGAAGALAGAGHPSVSVNVGVGGPSTTDAKHAGLCLTGTEDIASTSCPAAPDRAKGPAFAASWQGGDHVSTETVAGYITKDAGTLAMQRLYAAWFRCFLADDAVACNLFKGATPNDCGVCKEKMMWAVLKGANIP
;
A
#
# COMPACT_ATOMS: atom_id res chain seq x y z
N MET A 1 10.12 -5.16 25.11
CA MET A 1 9.76 -4.17 24.08
C MET A 1 10.93 -4.08 23.11
N ALA A 2 10.83 -4.73 21.96
CA ALA A 2 11.81 -4.51 20.89
C ALA A 2 11.53 -3.13 20.33
N GLY A 3 12.48 -2.21 20.46
CA GLY A 3 12.42 -0.92 19.81
C GLY A 3 12.33 -1.08 18.28
N PRO A 4 11.90 -0.06 17.54
CA PRO A 4 11.89 -0.13 16.08
C PRO A 4 13.28 -0.52 15.60
N ALA A 5 13.32 -1.46 14.63
CA ALA A 5 14.58 -1.89 14.02
C ALA A 5 15.40 -0.66 13.62
N PRO A 6 16.72 -0.64 13.82
CA PRO A 6 17.54 0.52 13.51
C PRO A 6 17.47 0.78 12.00
N TRP A 7 16.61 1.72 11.62
CA TRP A 7 16.52 2.23 10.26
C TRP A 7 17.86 2.88 9.93
N ASN A 8 18.41 2.52 8.78
CA ASN A 8 19.64 3.13 8.31
C ASN A 8 19.39 4.65 8.18
N THR A 9 19.98 5.43 9.09
CA THR A 9 19.70 6.84 9.33
C THR A 9 20.29 7.78 8.25
N ASN A 10 20.82 7.25 7.16
CA ASN A 10 21.55 8.04 6.16
C ASN A 10 20.66 8.69 5.09
N GLY A 11 19.33 8.63 5.19
CA GLY A 11 18.44 9.28 4.24
C GLY A 11 17.10 9.65 4.86
N LYS A 12 16.80 10.93 4.94
CA LYS A 12 15.47 11.44 5.29
C LYS A 12 14.48 11.00 4.24
N THR A 13 13.36 10.37 4.65
CA THR A 13 12.26 10.05 3.74
C THR A 13 11.63 11.31 3.15
N CYS A 14 11.16 11.21 1.91
CA CYS A 14 10.50 12.31 1.22
C CYS A 14 9.15 12.61 1.88
N LEU A 15 9.11 13.64 2.68
CA LEU A 15 7.95 14.15 3.40
C LEU A 15 7.67 15.58 2.97
N MET A 16 7.13 15.79 1.78
CA MET A 16 6.54 17.12 1.51
C MET A 16 5.29 17.28 2.38
N ALA A 17 5.22 18.41 3.09
CA ALA A 17 4.03 18.78 3.84
C ALA A 17 2.85 18.89 2.86
N GLY A 18 1.87 18.02 3.05
CA GLY A 18 0.63 18.04 2.29
C GLY A 18 -0.53 18.54 3.14
N SER A 19 -1.69 18.65 2.52
CA SER A 19 -2.94 19.08 3.16
C SER A 19 -3.44 18.16 4.29
N GLY A 20 -2.83 16.99 4.48
CA GLY A 20 -3.35 15.93 5.34
C GLY A 20 -4.56 15.18 4.76
N LYS A 21 -5.00 15.57 3.57
CA LYS A 21 -6.14 14.97 2.87
C LYS A 21 -5.67 13.83 1.96
N PHE A 22 -5.19 12.74 2.54
CA PHE A 22 -4.53 11.64 1.84
C PHE A 22 -5.38 10.93 0.77
N GLY A 23 -6.69 11.14 0.74
CA GLY A 23 -7.58 10.69 -0.34
C GLY A 23 -7.54 11.58 -1.59
N GLU A 24 -7.02 12.80 -1.49
CA GLU A 24 -6.79 13.71 -2.60
C GLU A 24 -5.38 13.50 -3.16
N PRO A 25 -5.08 13.97 -4.39
CA PRO A 25 -3.71 13.97 -4.90
C PRO A 25 -2.76 14.68 -3.96
N GLY A 26 -1.62 14.05 -3.70
CA GLY A 26 -0.55 14.60 -2.87
C GLY A 26 0.23 15.70 -3.60
N PRO A 27 1.30 16.21 -2.97
CA PRO A 27 2.07 17.35 -3.48
C PRO A 27 2.93 17.01 -4.71
N TYR A 28 3.13 15.72 -5.03
CA TYR A 28 3.95 15.34 -6.17
C TYR A 28 3.12 15.12 -7.43
N LYS A 29 3.60 15.61 -8.57
CA LYS A 29 3.16 15.11 -9.86
C LYS A 29 3.62 13.67 -10.01
N VAL A 30 2.82 12.83 -10.69
CA VAL A 30 3.14 11.41 -10.87
C VAL A 30 3.44 11.13 -12.33
N ALA A 31 4.53 10.40 -12.57
CA ALA A 31 4.82 9.80 -13.85
C ALA A 31 4.72 8.27 -13.77
N ARG A 32 4.62 7.63 -14.95
CA ARG A 32 4.55 6.17 -15.10
C ARG A 32 5.66 5.69 -16.04
N LYS A 33 6.19 4.50 -15.77
CA LYS A 33 7.16 3.82 -16.63
C LYS A 33 6.88 2.32 -16.61
N ASP A 34 6.71 1.73 -17.78
CA ASP A 34 6.59 0.29 -17.91
C ASP A 34 7.97 -0.35 -18.04
N VAL A 35 8.11 -1.54 -17.43
CA VAL A 35 9.32 -2.35 -17.45
C VAL A 35 8.94 -3.82 -17.62
N ASP A 36 9.72 -4.54 -18.42
CA ASP A 36 9.60 -6.00 -18.55
C ASP A 36 10.65 -6.67 -17.66
N LEU A 37 10.18 -7.41 -16.65
CA LEU A 37 11.04 -8.16 -15.73
C LEU A 37 11.08 -9.66 -16.06
N GLY A 38 10.48 -10.04 -17.18
CA GLY A 38 10.37 -11.41 -17.65
C GLY A 38 9.36 -12.24 -16.85
N MET A 39 9.10 -13.44 -17.34
CA MET A 39 8.18 -14.39 -16.71
C MET A 39 8.77 -14.90 -15.39
N ILE A 40 7.95 -14.95 -14.36
CA ILE A 40 8.34 -15.29 -12.97
C ILE A 40 7.85 -16.70 -12.60
N GLN A 41 6.68 -17.08 -13.10
CA GLN A 41 6.01 -18.35 -12.81
C GLN A 41 5.46 -18.98 -14.09
N ALA A 42 5.30 -20.31 -14.09
CA ALA A 42 4.49 -20.98 -15.11
C ALA A 42 3.04 -20.47 -15.05
N ASN A 43 2.36 -20.42 -16.18
CA ASN A 43 0.99 -19.93 -16.36
C ASN A 43 0.79 -18.43 -16.04
N GLN A 44 1.83 -17.65 -16.18
CA GLN A 44 1.80 -16.20 -16.09
C GLN A 44 1.40 -15.60 -17.44
N ASN A 45 0.65 -14.49 -17.43
CA ASN A 45 0.22 -13.80 -18.64
C ASN A 45 1.22 -12.75 -19.11
N SER A 46 1.99 -12.16 -18.19
CA SER A 46 2.90 -11.06 -18.52
C SER A 46 4.08 -10.97 -17.56
N GLY A 47 5.24 -10.57 -18.08
CA GLY A 47 6.40 -10.12 -17.30
C GLY A 47 6.44 -8.61 -17.06
N MET A 48 5.42 -7.90 -17.53
CA MET A 48 5.36 -6.44 -17.46
C MET A 48 4.98 -5.94 -16.08
N PHE A 49 5.55 -4.80 -15.72
CA PHE A 49 5.19 -4.01 -14.53
C PHE A 49 5.09 -2.53 -14.92
N THR A 50 4.24 -1.79 -14.22
CA THR A 50 4.23 -0.32 -14.25
C THR A 50 4.80 0.22 -12.95
N ILE A 51 5.71 1.17 -13.06
CA ILE A 51 6.22 1.95 -11.93
C ILE A 51 5.53 3.31 -11.94
N PHE A 52 4.83 3.64 -10.85
CA PHE A 52 4.28 4.97 -10.57
C PHE A 52 5.23 5.67 -9.62
N TYR A 53 5.66 6.89 -9.96
CA TYR A 53 6.67 7.57 -9.17
C TYR A 53 6.50 9.10 -9.17
N PRO A 54 6.94 9.78 -8.10
CA PRO A 54 7.02 11.24 -8.05
C PRO A 54 7.91 11.78 -9.17
N ASN A 55 7.45 12.82 -9.87
CA ASN A 55 8.22 13.43 -10.95
C ASN A 55 8.28 14.97 -10.76
N PRO A 56 9.48 15.52 -10.50
CA PRO A 56 10.77 14.82 -10.40
C PRO A 56 10.90 13.97 -9.12
N LEU A 57 11.78 12.94 -9.18
CA LEU A 57 12.25 12.26 -7.98
C LEU A 57 13.20 13.20 -7.21
N GLU A 58 12.90 13.46 -5.96
CA GLU A 58 13.71 14.33 -5.11
C GLU A 58 15.13 13.77 -4.93
N ALA A 59 16.14 14.66 -4.96
CA ALA A 59 17.53 14.28 -4.69
C ALA A 59 17.91 14.39 -3.20
N SER A 60 17.13 15.13 -2.44
CA SER A 60 17.42 15.47 -1.03
C SER A 60 16.81 14.51 -0.02
N CYS A 61 16.03 13.55 -0.48
CA CYS A 61 15.32 12.58 0.37
C CYS A 61 15.14 11.24 -0.36
N LEU A 62 14.70 10.22 0.36
CA LEU A 62 14.48 8.87 -0.16
C LEU A 62 12.99 8.55 -0.25
N HIS A 63 12.56 8.02 -1.38
CA HIS A 63 11.19 7.59 -1.62
C HIS A 63 10.97 6.15 -1.13
N PRO A 64 9.98 5.86 -0.26
CA PRO A 64 9.61 4.51 0.11
C PRO A 64 9.10 3.72 -1.10
N ILE A 65 9.25 2.40 -1.05
CA ILE A 65 8.81 1.48 -2.11
C ILE A 65 7.50 0.81 -1.68
N VAL A 66 6.56 0.67 -2.63
CA VAL A 66 5.35 -0.16 -2.47
C VAL A 66 5.24 -1.11 -3.65
N ALA A 67 5.06 -2.41 -3.40
CA ALA A 67 4.77 -3.40 -4.43
C ALA A 67 3.27 -3.74 -4.40
N TRP A 68 2.63 -3.67 -5.58
CA TRP A 68 1.20 -3.93 -5.77
C TRP A 68 0.96 -5.21 -6.57
N GLY A 69 -0.02 -6.02 -6.11
CA GLY A 69 -0.55 -7.17 -6.83
C GLY A 69 -2.02 -7.04 -7.18
N ASN A 70 -2.37 -7.39 -8.42
CA ASN A 70 -3.75 -7.34 -8.92
C ASN A 70 -4.61 -8.49 -8.38
N GLY A 71 -5.92 -8.29 -8.39
CA GLY A 71 -6.92 -9.34 -8.15
C GLY A 71 -7.03 -10.32 -9.32
N THR A 72 -7.72 -11.44 -9.10
CA THR A 72 -7.98 -12.48 -10.10
C THR A 72 -8.67 -11.89 -11.33
N GLY A 73 -8.19 -12.20 -12.51
CA GLY A 73 -8.77 -11.76 -13.79
C GLY A 73 -8.33 -10.35 -14.22
N VAL A 74 -7.63 -9.60 -13.39
CA VAL A 74 -7.18 -8.26 -13.71
C VAL A 74 -5.74 -8.27 -14.24
N ASN A 75 -5.59 -7.93 -15.51
CA ASN A 75 -4.29 -7.78 -16.17
C ASN A 75 -4.03 -6.30 -16.47
N GLY A 76 -2.79 -5.85 -16.24
CA GLY A 76 -2.42 -4.45 -16.40
C GLY A 76 -2.52 -3.63 -15.11
N ALA A 77 -2.04 -2.40 -15.16
CA ALA A 77 -1.92 -1.54 -13.97
C ALA A 77 -3.07 -0.52 -13.84
N ASP A 78 -3.97 -0.42 -14.83
CA ASP A 78 -4.93 0.69 -14.92
C ASP A 78 -6.12 0.51 -13.98
N THR A 79 -6.59 -0.72 -13.76
CA THR A 79 -7.73 -0.99 -12.86
C THR A 79 -7.53 -0.43 -11.46
N TYR A 80 -6.30 -0.45 -10.96
CA TYR A 80 -5.95 0.05 -9.63
C TYR A 80 -5.07 1.30 -9.66
N ALA A 81 -5.01 1.96 -10.82
CA ALA A 81 -4.15 3.14 -10.99
C ALA A 81 -4.47 4.27 -10.00
N PHE A 82 -5.71 4.37 -9.53
CA PHE A 82 -6.09 5.38 -8.56
C PHE A 82 -5.42 5.19 -7.19
N PHE A 83 -5.29 3.96 -6.68
CA PHE A 83 -4.50 3.68 -5.46
C PHE A 83 -3.02 3.97 -5.68
N ASN A 84 -2.46 3.43 -6.78
CA ASN A 84 -1.04 3.49 -7.07
C ASN A 84 -0.58 4.92 -7.39
N THR A 85 -1.37 5.68 -8.17
CA THR A 85 -1.10 7.09 -8.46
C THR A 85 -1.24 7.95 -7.22
N ASN A 86 -2.26 7.71 -6.40
CA ASN A 86 -2.41 8.45 -5.15
C ASN A 86 -1.21 8.22 -4.23
N ALA A 87 -0.82 6.97 -3.97
CA ALA A 87 0.36 6.67 -3.17
C ALA A 87 1.63 7.34 -3.71
N ALA A 88 1.83 7.30 -5.03
CA ALA A 88 2.98 7.97 -5.65
C ALA A 88 2.90 9.49 -5.51
N SER A 89 1.72 10.09 -5.59
CA SER A 89 1.54 11.54 -5.36
C SER A 89 1.87 11.96 -3.93
N TRP A 90 1.83 11.02 -2.99
CA TRP A 90 2.23 11.20 -1.60
C TRP A 90 3.68 10.77 -1.31
N GLY A 91 4.49 10.55 -2.35
CA GLY A 91 5.93 10.38 -2.25
C GLY A 91 6.45 8.96 -2.32
N MET A 92 5.60 7.94 -2.49
CA MET A 92 6.03 6.55 -2.68
C MET A 92 6.44 6.28 -4.13
N VAL A 93 7.32 5.30 -4.35
CA VAL A 93 7.52 4.67 -5.65
C VAL A 93 6.80 3.33 -5.63
N VAL A 94 5.77 3.20 -6.47
CA VAL A 94 4.90 2.01 -6.50
C VAL A 94 5.23 1.20 -7.74
N ILE A 95 5.47 -0.11 -7.58
CA ILE A 95 5.63 -1.05 -8.69
C ILE A 95 4.48 -2.05 -8.71
N ALA A 96 3.74 -2.09 -9.81
CA ALA A 96 2.53 -2.89 -9.99
C ALA A 96 2.68 -3.89 -11.12
N ALA A 97 2.46 -5.18 -10.85
CA ALA A 97 2.51 -6.23 -11.86
C ALA A 97 1.30 -6.15 -12.81
N HIS A 98 1.52 -6.41 -14.12
CA HIS A 98 0.47 -6.60 -15.13
C HIS A 98 -0.05 -8.04 -15.13
N GLU A 99 -0.17 -8.65 -13.98
CA GLU A 99 -0.49 -10.06 -13.85
C GLU A 99 -1.67 -10.24 -12.91
N SER A 100 -2.60 -11.10 -13.28
CA SER A 100 -3.76 -11.45 -12.46
C SER A 100 -3.49 -12.57 -11.45
N ASN A 101 -2.39 -13.31 -11.62
CA ASN A 101 -2.03 -14.44 -10.76
C ASN A 101 -0.90 -14.06 -9.80
N THR A 102 -1.16 -13.11 -8.92
CA THR A 102 -0.15 -12.55 -8.00
C THR A 102 -0.16 -13.16 -6.60
N GLY A 103 -1.07 -14.09 -6.32
CA GLY A 103 -1.36 -14.62 -4.97
C GLY A 103 -0.20 -15.30 -4.25
N THR A 104 0.86 -15.74 -4.97
CA THR A 104 2.05 -16.36 -4.37
C THR A 104 3.02 -15.35 -3.77
N GLY A 105 2.86 -14.06 -4.05
CA GLY A 105 3.78 -13.00 -3.64
C GLY A 105 5.08 -12.91 -4.45
N ALA A 106 5.29 -13.78 -5.44
CA ALA A 106 6.50 -13.79 -6.26
C ALA A 106 6.67 -12.49 -7.06
N HIS A 107 5.56 -11.94 -7.58
CA HIS A 107 5.57 -10.65 -8.29
C HIS A 107 5.92 -9.48 -7.37
N HIS A 108 5.40 -9.46 -6.14
CA HIS A 108 5.77 -8.45 -5.15
C HIS A 108 7.28 -8.47 -4.87
N LYS A 109 7.84 -9.66 -4.58
CA LYS A 109 9.28 -9.82 -4.31
C LYS A 109 10.12 -9.41 -5.50
N LYS A 110 9.76 -9.85 -6.72
CA LYS A 110 10.46 -9.49 -7.96
C LYS A 110 10.48 -7.98 -8.21
N GLY A 111 9.35 -7.30 -8.02
CA GLY A 111 9.25 -5.85 -8.15
C GLY A 111 10.10 -5.10 -7.12
N ILE A 112 10.11 -5.57 -5.87
CA ILE A 112 10.96 -5.02 -4.81
C ILE A 112 12.43 -5.18 -5.15
N ASP A 113 12.87 -6.39 -5.50
CA ASP A 113 14.27 -6.69 -5.88
C ASP A 113 14.73 -5.82 -7.04
N TYR A 114 13.86 -5.65 -8.06
CA TYR A 114 14.15 -4.78 -9.20
C TYR A 114 14.40 -3.34 -8.75
N LEU A 115 13.52 -2.73 -7.96
CA LEU A 115 13.68 -1.36 -7.51
C LEU A 115 14.91 -1.18 -6.59
N ILE A 116 15.22 -2.17 -5.76
CA ILE A 116 16.45 -2.17 -4.96
C ILE A 116 17.69 -2.16 -5.88
N ALA A 117 17.72 -3.02 -6.88
CA ALA A 117 18.80 -3.04 -7.86
C ALA A 117 18.91 -1.72 -8.64
N GLN A 118 17.77 -1.12 -9.02
CA GLN A 118 17.74 0.18 -9.68
C GLN A 118 18.26 1.32 -8.78
N ASN A 119 18.09 1.21 -7.47
CA ASN A 119 18.67 2.18 -6.53
C ASN A 119 20.20 2.12 -6.47
N ASP A 120 20.79 1.00 -6.83
CA ASP A 120 22.24 0.80 -6.80
C ASP A 120 22.88 0.97 -8.18
N ASP A 121 22.12 1.04 -9.26
CA ASP A 121 22.60 1.24 -10.63
C ASP A 121 22.79 2.75 -10.92
N PRO A 122 24.05 3.22 -11.13
CA PRO A 122 24.33 4.62 -11.45
C PRO A 122 23.66 5.14 -12.73
N MET A 123 23.27 4.27 -13.64
CA MET A 123 22.58 4.63 -14.89
C MET A 123 21.06 4.74 -14.70
N SER A 124 20.53 4.32 -13.56
CA SER A 124 19.10 4.36 -13.27
C SER A 124 18.66 5.76 -12.82
N MET A 125 17.46 6.16 -13.23
CA MET A 125 16.81 7.36 -12.70
C MET A 125 16.51 7.26 -11.19
N PHE A 126 16.46 6.04 -10.64
CA PHE A 126 16.22 5.74 -9.23
C PHE A 126 17.50 5.69 -8.39
N TYR A 127 18.68 5.91 -9.00
CA TYR A 127 19.96 5.80 -8.32
C TYR A 127 20.02 6.64 -7.05
N LYS A 128 20.21 5.96 -5.90
CA LYS A 128 20.30 6.55 -4.55
C LYS A 128 19.10 7.45 -4.14
N LYS A 129 17.89 7.15 -4.71
CA LYS A 129 16.68 7.90 -4.42
C LYS A 129 15.60 7.08 -3.71
N LEU A 130 15.81 5.78 -3.49
CA LEU A 130 14.84 4.89 -2.88
C LEU A 130 15.20 4.52 -1.44
N ALA A 131 14.22 4.52 -0.57
CA ALA A 131 14.34 4.02 0.81
C ALA A 131 14.21 2.49 0.81
N VAL A 132 15.26 1.78 0.41
CA VAL A 132 15.27 0.32 0.17
C VAL A 132 14.99 -0.53 1.42
N THR A 133 15.02 0.06 2.61
CA THR A 133 14.64 -0.56 3.89
C THR A 133 13.26 -0.15 4.39
N ARG A 134 12.55 0.68 3.62
CA ARG A 134 11.19 1.17 3.92
C ARG A 134 10.25 0.73 2.80
N VAL A 135 9.85 -0.52 2.85
CA VAL A 135 9.12 -1.21 1.80
C VAL A 135 7.77 -1.70 2.31
N GLY A 136 6.74 -1.49 1.52
CA GLY A 136 5.41 -2.01 1.73
C GLY A 136 4.97 -2.95 0.62
N THR A 137 4.07 -3.85 0.96
CA THR A 137 3.34 -4.70 -0.01
C THR A 137 1.86 -4.42 0.07
N SER A 138 1.19 -4.46 -1.07
CA SER A 138 -0.25 -4.25 -1.17
C SER A 138 -0.86 -5.00 -2.34
N GLY A 139 -2.17 -5.15 -2.32
CA GLY A 139 -2.90 -5.74 -3.44
C GLY A 139 -4.38 -5.91 -3.12
N HIS A 140 -5.15 -6.23 -4.17
CA HIS A 140 -6.58 -6.48 -4.08
C HIS A 140 -6.88 -7.99 -4.19
N SER A 141 -7.83 -8.48 -3.38
CA SER A 141 -8.34 -9.86 -3.51
C SER A 141 -7.21 -10.90 -3.43
N GLN A 142 -7.00 -11.71 -4.47
CA GLN A 142 -5.86 -12.62 -4.58
C GLN A 142 -4.52 -11.86 -4.44
N GLY A 143 -4.42 -10.64 -4.97
CA GLY A 143 -3.26 -9.77 -4.82
C GLY A 143 -2.98 -9.37 -3.37
N ALA A 144 -4.01 -9.28 -2.51
CA ALA A 144 -3.81 -9.06 -1.08
C ALA A 144 -3.19 -10.31 -0.40
N ALA A 145 -3.59 -11.52 -0.82
CA ALA A 145 -2.92 -12.75 -0.37
C ALA A 145 -1.45 -12.77 -0.85
N GLY A 146 -1.21 -12.34 -2.09
CA GLY A 146 0.14 -12.17 -2.63
C GLY A 146 0.97 -11.12 -1.88
N ALA A 147 0.35 -10.01 -1.49
CA ALA A 147 0.99 -8.98 -0.67
C ALA A 147 1.39 -9.52 0.71
N LEU A 148 0.52 -10.31 1.34
CA LEU A 148 0.82 -10.99 2.61
C LEU A 148 1.99 -11.98 2.46
N ALA A 149 2.00 -12.81 1.39
CA ALA A 149 3.12 -13.71 1.08
C ALA A 149 4.41 -12.94 0.73
N GLY A 150 4.27 -11.81 0.03
CA GLY A 150 5.34 -10.87 -0.32
C GLY A 150 5.96 -10.18 0.91
N ALA A 151 5.19 -10.02 1.99
CA ALA A 151 5.69 -9.47 3.26
C ALA A 151 6.81 -10.32 3.89
N GLY A 152 7.01 -11.55 3.44
CA GLY A 152 8.18 -12.35 3.79
C GLY A 152 9.50 -11.84 3.20
N HIS A 153 9.52 -10.82 2.34
CA HIS A 153 10.75 -10.18 1.87
C HIS A 153 11.41 -9.39 3.02
N PRO A 154 12.76 -9.49 3.21
CA PRO A 154 13.44 -8.92 4.39
C PRO A 154 13.31 -7.39 4.53
N SER A 155 13.13 -6.66 3.43
CA SER A 155 12.96 -5.20 3.45
C SER A 155 11.55 -4.74 3.78
N VAL A 156 10.55 -5.64 3.77
CA VAL A 156 9.15 -5.26 4.00
C VAL A 156 8.87 -5.06 5.48
N SER A 157 8.19 -3.97 5.80
CA SER A 157 7.73 -3.63 7.15
C SER A 157 6.25 -3.26 7.22
N VAL A 158 5.59 -3.08 6.07
CA VAL A 158 4.18 -2.70 5.97
C VAL A 158 3.45 -3.59 4.97
N ASN A 159 2.23 -4.01 5.33
CA ASN A 159 1.37 -4.79 4.44
C ASN A 159 -0.05 -4.22 4.43
N VAL A 160 -0.61 -4.03 3.24
CA VAL A 160 -1.98 -3.58 3.07
C VAL A 160 -2.76 -4.56 2.21
N GLY A 161 -3.83 -5.13 2.77
CA GLY A 161 -4.81 -5.94 2.04
C GLY A 161 -6.05 -5.12 1.71
N VAL A 162 -6.41 -5.05 0.44
CA VAL A 162 -7.64 -4.46 -0.07
C VAL A 162 -8.55 -5.60 -0.54
N GLY A 163 -9.75 -5.72 0.01
CA GLY A 163 -10.63 -6.85 -0.29
C GLY A 163 -9.98 -8.22 -0.04
N GLY A 164 -9.11 -8.32 0.99
CA GLY A 164 -8.35 -9.53 1.27
C GLY A 164 -7.55 -9.45 2.57
N PRO A 165 -6.70 -10.45 2.86
CA PRO A 165 -6.00 -10.54 4.14
C PRO A 165 -4.90 -9.46 4.27
N SER A 166 -4.62 -9.07 5.50
CA SER A 166 -3.42 -8.34 5.90
C SER A 166 -2.68 -9.07 7.01
N THR A 167 -1.43 -8.66 7.27
CA THR A 167 -0.63 -9.25 8.34
C THR A 167 -1.19 -8.91 9.72
N THR A 168 -0.96 -9.84 10.66
CA THR A 168 -1.25 -9.67 12.09
C THR A 168 -0.03 -10.00 12.95
N ASP A 169 1.13 -10.18 12.33
CA ASP A 169 2.37 -10.51 13.05
C ASP A 169 3.00 -9.28 13.75
N ALA A 170 4.03 -9.53 14.55
CA ALA A 170 4.70 -8.46 15.30
C ALA A 170 5.70 -7.64 14.47
N LYS A 171 6.03 -8.09 13.26
CA LYS A 171 7.10 -7.52 12.44
C LYS A 171 6.58 -6.42 11.51
N HIS A 172 5.33 -6.53 11.07
CA HIS A 172 4.76 -5.68 10.04
C HIS A 172 3.59 -4.85 10.57
N ALA A 173 3.46 -3.62 10.06
CA ALA A 173 2.24 -2.85 10.25
C ALA A 173 1.19 -3.26 9.22
N GLY A 174 0.05 -3.80 9.67
CA GLY A 174 -1.00 -4.37 8.83
C GLY A 174 -2.23 -3.45 8.70
N LEU A 175 -2.63 -3.12 7.47
CA LEU A 175 -3.91 -2.47 7.19
C LEU A 175 -4.80 -3.41 6.37
N CYS A 176 -6.05 -3.56 6.79
CA CYS A 176 -7.07 -4.30 6.06
C CYS A 176 -8.21 -3.36 5.68
N LEU A 177 -8.47 -3.25 4.39
CA LEU A 177 -9.56 -2.46 3.81
C LEU A 177 -10.56 -3.38 3.14
N THR A 178 -11.85 -3.26 3.46
CA THR A 178 -12.92 -4.08 2.88
C THR A 178 -14.25 -3.33 2.86
N GLY A 179 -15.27 -3.93 2.26
CA GLY A 179 -16.65 -3.48 2.35
C GLY A 179 -17.50 -4.41 3.21
N THR A 180 -18.66 -3.96 3.67
CA THR A 180 -19.58 -4.80 4.47
C THR A 180 -20.23 -5.90 3.65
N GLU A 181 -20.31 -5.75 2.32
CA GLU A 181 -20.87 -6.72 1.38
C GLU A 181 -19.79 -7.57 0.70
N ASP A 182 -18.53 -7.37 1.08
CA ASP A 182 -17.40 -8.16 0.58
C ASP A 182 -17.31 -9.50 1.32
N ILE A 183 -17.96 -10.51 0.74
CA ILE A 183 -18.00 -11.87 1.29
C ILE A 183 -16.65 -12.61 1.20
N ALA A 184 -15.71 -12.13 0.38
CA ALA A 184 -14.38 -12.72 0.25
C ALA A 184 -13.40 -12.25 1.36
N SER A 185 -13.74 -11.18 2.08
CA SER A 185 -12.86 -10.53 3.07
C SER A 185 -13.43 -10.49 4.48
N THR A 186 -14.26 -11.44 4.84
CA THR A 186 -14.99 -11.49 6.14
C THR A 186 -14.06 -11.53 7.37
N SER A 187 -12.82 -11.98 7.21
CA SER A 187 -11.82 -12.01 8.31
C SER A 187 -11.12 -10.67 8.57
N CYS A 188 -11.25 -9.70 7.66
CA CYS A 188 -10.59 -8.41 7.71
C CYS A 188 -10.98 -7.60 8.97
N PRO A 189 -12.27 -7.43 9.33
CA PRO A 189 -12.66 -6.65 10.50
C PRO A 189 -12.10 -7.17 11.83
N ALA A 190 -11.78 -8.46 11.90
CA ALA A 190 -11.22 -9.10 13.10
C ALA A 190 -9.68 -9.18 13.11
N ALA A 191 -9.00 -8.66 12.08
CA ALA A 191 -7.54 -8.68 12.01
C ALA A 191 -6.87 -7.98 13.22
N PRO A 192 -7.30 -6.78 13.67
CA PRO A 192 -6.71 -6.13 14.83
C PRO A 192 -6.82 -6.93 16.13
N ASP A 193 -7.86 -7.76 16.31
CA ASP A 193 -8.05 -8.58 17.52
C ASP A 193 -6.96 -9.66 17.68
N ARG A 194 -6.35 -10.06 16.59
CA ARG A 194 -5.30 -11.09 16.54
C ARG A 194 -3.91 -10.50 16.36
N ALA A 195 -3.81 -9.17 16.18
CA ALA A 195 -2.57 -8.53 15.81
C ALA A 195 -1.58 -8.49 16.96
N LYS A 196 -0.33 -8.85 16.65
CA LYS A 196 0.83 -8.74 17.54
C LYS A 196 1.65 -7.47 17.30
N GLY A 197 1.50 -6.86 16.12
CA GLY A 197 2.08 -5.59 15.70
C GLY A 197 1.00 -4.54 15.46
N PRO A 198 1.37 -3.37 14.95
CA PRO A 198 0.42 -2.34 14.57
C PRO A 198 -0.55 -2.88 13.51
N ALA A 199 -1.85 -2.75 13.76
CA ALA A 199 -2.88 -3.22 12.82
C ALA A 199 -4.09 -2.29 12.83
N PHE A 200 -4.69 -2.14 11.65
CA PHE A 200 -5.93 -1.40 11.50
C PHE A 200 -6.85 -2.11 10.50
N ALA A 201 -8.13 -2.10 10.77
CA ALA A 201 -9.15 -2.59 9.86
C ALA A 201 -10.22 -1.52 9.63
N ALA A 202 -10.60 -1.35 8.38
CA ALA A 202 -11.69 -0.47 7.98
C ALA A 202 -12.62 -1.20 7.02
N SER A 203 -13.92 -1.22 7.36
CA SER A 203 -14.95 -1.79 6.51
C SER A 203 -15.95 -0.72 6.11
N TRP A 204 -16.03 -0.44 4.81
CA TRP A 204 -16.92 0.56 4.25
C TRP A 204 -18.35 0.03 4.15
N GLN A 205 -19.31 0.84 4.60
CA GLN A 205 -20.72 0.49 4.57
C GLN A 205 -21.24 0.38 3.13
N GLY A 206 -21.77 -0.78 2.75
CA GLY A 206 -22.34 -1.07 1.42
C GLY A 206 -21.28 -1.38 0.35
N GLY A 207 -19.98 -1.40 0.67
CA GLY A 207 -18.95 -1.79 -0.28
C GLY A 207 -18.94 -3.30 -0.52
N ASP A 208 -18.85 -3.70 -1.78
CA ASP A 208 -18.64 -5.09 -2.20
C ASP A 208 -17.17 -5.37 -2.57
N HIS A 209 -16.90 -6.59 -3.02
CA HIS A 209 -15.55 -7.04 -3.34
C HIS A 209 -14.88 -6.25 -4.47
N VAL A 210 -15.66 -5.78 -5.45
CA VAL A 210 -15.15 -5.11 -6.65
C VAL A 210 -15.32 -3.59 -6.61
N SER A 211 -15.90 -3.03 -5.54
CA SER A 211 -16.05 -1.58 -5.36
C SER A 211 -14.73 -0.80 -5.39
N THR A 212 -13.60 -1.51 -5.24
CA THR A 212 -12.25 -0.96 -5.31
C THR A 212 -11.61 -1.08 -6.70
N GLU A 213 -12.34 -1.61 -7.70
CA GLU A 213 -11.86 -1.76 -9.06
C GLU A 213 -12.35 -0.63 -9.95
N THR A 214 -11.51 -0.19 -10.87
CA THR A 214 -11.91 0.75 -11.92
C THR A 214 -12.52 -0.04 -13.06
N VAL A 215 -13.83 0.00 -13.24
CA VAL A 215 -14.49 -0.63 -14.39
C VAL A 215 -14.47 0.33 -15.58
N ALA A 216 -13.88 -0.10 -16.70
CA ALA A 216 -13.88 0.60 -17.99
C ALA A 216 -13.35 2.05 -17.97
N GLY A 217 -12.35 2.33 -17.14
CA GLY A 217 -11.74 3.69 -17.06
C GLY A 217 -12.58 4.72 -16.33
N TYR A 218 -13.74 4.33 -15.82
CA TYR A 218 -14.54 5.14 -14.93
C TYR A 218 -14.12 4.89 -13.49
N ILE A 219 -13.43 5.84 -12.91
CA ILE A 219 -13.30 5.92 -11.46
C ILE A 219 -14.67 6.34 -10.96
N THR A 220 -15.44 5.43 -10.39
CA THR A 220 -16.50 5.82 -9.50
C THR A 220 -15.81 6.43 -8.28
N LYS A 221 -15.61 7.75 -8.31
CA LYS A 221 -15.12 8.51 -7.15
C LYS A 221 -16.24 8.60 -6.11
N ASP A 222 -16.80 7.45 -5.74
CA ASP A 222 -17.70 7.45 -4.61
C ASP A 222 -16.94 7.75 -3.31
N ALA A 223 -17.67 8.16 -2.31
CA ALA A 223 -17.10 8.55 -1.04
C ALA A 223 -16.31 7.40 -0.38
N GLY A 224 -16.71 6.15 -0.59
CA GLY A 224 -16.06 4.98 -0.01
C GLY A 224 -14.71 4.68 -0.66
N THR A 225 -14.63 4.73 -1.99
CA THR A 225 -13.36 4.55 -2.72
C THR A 225 -12.34 5.63 -2.33
N LEU A 226 -12.77 6.88 -2.22
CA LEU A 226 -11.90 7.98 -1.75
C LEU A 226 -11.47 7.80 -0.29
N ALA A 227 -12.36 7.29 0.56
CA ALA A 227 -12.05 7.03 1.95
C ALA A 227 -11.05 5.87 2.10
N MET A 228 -11.19 4.78 1.33
CA MET A 228 -10.21 3.69 1.29
C MET A 228 -8.86 4.18 0.76
N GLN A 229 -8.83 4.96 -0.32
CA GLN A 229 -7.62 5.55 -0.88
C GLN A 229 -6.91 6.43 0.15
N ARG A 230 -7.67 7.20 0.96
CA ARG A 230 -7.14 8.01 2.06
C ARG A 230 -6.43 7.17 3.11
N LEU A 231 -7.07 6.10 3.59
CA LEU A 231 -6.46 5.22 4.59
C LEU A 231 -5.25 4.49 4.03
N TYR A 232 -5.31 4.06 2.78
CA TYR A 232 -4.22 3.42 2.06
C TYR A 232 -2.96 4.31 2.02
N ALA A 233 -3.08 5.52 1.50
CA ALA A 233 -1.95 6.45 1.40
C ALA A 233 -1.44 6.87 2.79
N ALA A 234 -2.34 7.17 3.72
CA ALA A 234 -1.98 7.56 5.07
C ALA A 234 -1.25 6.44 5.84
N TRP A 235 -1.64 5.16 5.66
CA TRP A 235 -0.97 4.04 6.31
C TRP A 235 0.48 3.92 5.87
N PHE A 236 0.73 3.96 4.58
CA PHE A 236 2.10 3.96 4.06
C PHE A 236 2.89 5.19 4.51
N ARG A 237 2.28 6.37 4.50
CA ARG A 237 2.93 7.58 5.01
C ARG A 237 3.29 7.46 6.49
N CYS A 238 2.39 6.93 7.30
CA CYS A 238 2.65 6.74 8.73
C CYS A 238 3.84 5.80 8.97
N PHE A 239 3.83 4.61 8.36
CA PHE A 239 4.76 3.54 8.72
C PHE A 239 6.00 3.44 7.83
N LEU A 240 5.99 4.02 6.63
CA LEU A 240 7.17 4.06 5.76
C LEU A 240 7.88 5.41 5.75
N ALA A 241 7.18 6.48 6.12
CA ALA A 241 7.76 7.83 6.05
C ALA A 241 7.73 8.58 7.40
N ASP A 242 7.27 7.95 8.48
CA ASP A 242 7.15 8.53 9.82
C ASP A 242 6.32 9.83 9.85
N ASP A 243 5.29 9.92 8.99
CA ASP A 243 4.42 11.08 8.87
C ASP A 243 3.46 11.17 10.06
N ALA A 244 3.74 12.06 11.00
CA ALA A 244 2.93 12.23 12.20
C ALA A 244 1.47 12.64 11.88
N VAL A 245 1.23 13.41 10.81
CA VAL A 245 -0.12 13.80 10.38
C VAL A 245 -0.91 12.57 9.91
N ALA A 246 -0.26 11.71 9.13
CA ALA A 246 -0.86 10.45 8.69
C ALA A 246 -1.11 9.50 9.86
N CYS A 247 -0.15 9.37 10.78
CA CYS A 247 -0.29 8.51 11.97
C CYS A 247 -1.46 8.94 12.88
N ASN A 248 -1.73 10.23 12.99
CA ASN A 248 -2.83 10.74 13.81
C ASN A 248 -4.22 10.28 13.33
N LEU A 249 -4.35 9.83 12.07
CA LEU A 249 -5.60 9.22 11.60
C LEU A 249 -5.92 7.91 12.32
N PHE A 250 -4.91 7.19 12.73
CA PHE A 250 -5.02 5.83 13.29
C PHE A 250 -4.84 5.82 14.82
N LYS A 251 -4.33 6.90 15.42
CA LYS A 251 -4.08 7.01 16.86
C LYS A 251 -5.33 7.41 17.62
N GLY A 252 -5.54 6.77 18.77
CA GLY A 252 -6.59 7.12 19.72
C GLY A 252 -6.37 6.46 21.07
N ALA A 253 -7.02 6.98 22.11
CA ALA A 253 -6.93 6.44 23.46
C ALA A 253 -7.57 5.05 23.60
N THR A 254 -8.47 4.72 22.69
CA THR A 254 -9.10 3.41 22.57
C THR A 254 -9.17 3.00 21.10
N PRO A 255 -9.36 1.70 20.78
CA PRO A 255 -9.51 1.23 19.40
C PRO A 255 -10.60 1.94 18.57
N ASN A 256 -11.55 2.61 19.23
CA ASN A 256 -12.68 3.29 18.59
C ASN A 256 -12.57 4.84 18.66
N ASP A 257 -11.49 5.38 19.19
CA ASP A 257 -11.28 6.83 19.35
C ASP A 257 -10.05 7.34 18.57
N CYS A 258 -9.84 6.80 17.38
CA CYS A 258 -8.81 7.30 16.48
C CYS A 258 -9.29 8.51 15.68
N GLY A 259 -8.35 9.22 15.02
CA GLY A 259 -8.67 10.38 14.20
C GLY A 259 -9.77 10.09 13.16
N VAL A 260 -9.64 8.99 12.39
CA VAL A 260 -10.64 8.57 11.40
C VAL A 260 -11.86 7.90 12.05
N CYS A 261 -11.73 7.36 13.26
CA CYS A 261 -12.86 6.72 13.97
C CYS A 261 -14.00 7.68 14.31
N LYS A 262 -13.73 8.98 14.28
CA LYS A 262 -14.74 10.03 14.48
C LYS A 262 -15.62 10.24 13.24
N GLU A 263 -15.24 9.69 12.09
CA GLU A 263 -15.94 9.81 10.80
C GLU A 263 -16.91 8.63 10.56
N LYS A 264 -17.80 8.37 11.51
CA LYS A 264 -18.62 7.13 11.58
C LYS A 264 -19.63 6.93 10.45
N MET A 265 -19.95 7.94 9.65
CA MET A 265 -21.06 7.86 8.68
C MET A 265 -20.79 6.93 7.48
N MET A 266 -19.53 6.67 7.14
CA MET A 266 -19.16 5.85 5.98
C MET A 266 -18.62 4.46 6.36
N TRP A 267 -18.31 4.25 7.62
CA TRP A 267 -17.60 3.07 8.09
C TRP A 267 -18.49 2.22 9.01
N ALA A 268 -18.66 0.96 8.68
CA ALA A 268 -19.27 -0.02 9.56
C ALA A 268 -18.28 -0.50 10.63
N VAL A 269 -17.00 -0.59 10.27
CA VAL A 269 -15.92 -0.97 11.17
C VAL A 269 -14.74 -0.03 10.98
N LEU A 270 -14.23 0.52 12.07
CA LEU A 270 -12.95 1.20 12.18
C LEU A 270 -12.32 0.73 13.48
N LYS A 271 -11.25 -0.06 13.37
CA LYS A 271 -10.64 -0.68 14.54
C LYS A 271 -9.13 -0.76 14.39
N GLY A 272 -8.40 -0.30 15.40
CA GLY A 272 -6.95 -0.37 15.48
C GLY A 272 -6.47 -1.18 16.68
N ALA A 273 -5.25 -1.71 16.57
CA ALA A 273 -4.53 -2.33 17.67
C ALA A 273 -3.03 -2.01 17.56
N ASN A 274 -2.37 -1.83 18.70
CA ASN A 274 -0.92 -1.63 18.81
C ASN A 274 -0.38 -0.46 17.95
N ILE A 275 -1.17 0.57 17.67
CA ILE A 275 -0.74 1.76 16.93
C ILE A 275 0.16 2.61 17.84
N PRO A 276 1.41 2.91 17.44
CA PRO A 276 2.38 3.62 18.28
C PRO A 276 2.06 5.11 18.48
#